data_187cc77d7558e9662fc182205aa643e8
#
_entry.id   187cc77d7558e9662fc182205aa643e8
#
_cell.length_a   1.000
_cell.length_b   1.000
_cell.length_c   1.000
_cell.angle_alpha   90.00
_cell.angle_beta   90.00
_cell.angle_gamma   90.00
#
_symmetry.space_group_name_H-M   'P 1'
#
loop_
_entity.id
_entity.type
_entity.pdbx_description
1 polymer ?
#
loop_
_entity_poly.entity_id
_entity_poly.type
_entity_poly.pdbx_seq_one_letter_code
_entity_poly.pdbx_strand_id
1 'polypeptide(L)'
;MKKLLVVSALACLGVSAFAADGATLFKKCAVCHGANADKVYLNKVPALKTLSSVERLQYMKEYSEGKRNAYGQGAIMKLNLKGLTEEDFKAIEAHIETLK
;
A
#
# COMPACT_ATOMS: atom_id res chain seq x y z
N MET A 1 26.94 -3.79 30.61
CA MET A 1 25.50 -3.91 30.86
C MET A 1 24.73 -2.74 30.31
N LYS A 2 25.09 -1.53 30.65
CA LYS A 2 24.42 -0.35 30.12
C LYS A 2 24.53 -0.25 28.60
N LYS A 3 25.63 -0.70 28.04
CA LYS A 3 25.87 -0.68 26.60
C LYS A 3 24.91 -1.56 25.82
N LEU A 4 24.47 -2.66 26.40
CA LEU A 4 23.53 -3.56 25.77
C LEU A 4 22.17 -2.89 25.51
N LEU A 5 21.72 -2.08 26.46
CA LEU A 5 20.45 -1.36 26.32
C LEU A 5 20.48 -0.36 25.15
N VAL A 6 21.61 0.33 25.03
CA VAL A 6 21.78 1.31 23.96
C VAL A 6 21.75 0.62 22.60
N VAL A 7 22.41 -0.51 22.47
CA VAL A 7 22.44 -1.27 21.22
C VAL A 7 21.02 -1.73 20.83
N SER A 8 20.25 -2.21 21.81
CA SER A 8 18.88 -2.64 21.51
C SER A 8 18.02 -1.50 21.00
N ALA A 9 18.11 -0.33 21.61
CA ALA A 9 17.36 0.83 21.18
C ALA A 9 17.74 1.22 19.75
N LEU A 10 19.01 1.19 19.44
CA LEU A 10 19.50 1.52 18.11
C LEU A 10 18.97 0.55 17.05
N ALA A 11 18.91 -0.72 17.36
CA ALA A 11 18.38 -1.73 16.44
C ALA A 11 16.93 -1.45 16.07
N CYS A 12 16.10 -1.07 17.05
CA CYS A 12 14.70 -0.73 16.80
C CYS A 12 14.58 0.49 15.88
N LEU A 13 15.37 1.51 16.11
CA LEU A 13 15.36 2.70 15.27
C LEU A 13 15.80 2.37 13.85
N GLY A 14 16.79 1.50 13.69
CA GLY A 14 17.24 1.09 12.37
C GLY A 14 16.14 0.45 11.54
N VAL A 15 15.33 -0.41 12.16
CA VAL A 15 14.22 -1.05 11.47
C VAL A 15 13.20 0.00 11.00
N SER A 16 12.84 0.95 11.87
CA SER A 16 11.87 1.98 11.53
C SER A 16 12.34 2.87 10.38
N ALA A 17 13.65 3.11 10.29
CA ALA A 17 14.20 4.01 9.30
C ALA A 17 14.03 3.51 7.85
N PHE A 18 13.78 2.22 7.65
CA PHE A 18 13.62 1.63 6.31
C PHE A 18 12.17 1.48 5.89
N ALA A 19 11.22 1.88 6.73
CA ALA A 19 9.82 1.82 6.36
C ALA A 19 9.53 2.88 5.30
N ALA A 20 8.93 2.46 4.19
CA ALA A 20 8.54 3.37 3.12
C ALA A 20 7.36 4.23 3.58
N ASP A 21 7.32 5.46 3.11
CA ASP A 21 6.22 6.36 3.42
C ASP A 21 5.02 6.05 2.51
N GLY A 22 3.89 5.69 3.13
CA GLY A 22 2.68 5.33 2.41
C GLY A 22 2.14 6.46 1.53
N ALA A 23 2.23 7.69 2.00
CA ALA A 23 1.77 8.84 1.22
C ALA A 23 2.60 8.99 -0.06
N THR A 24 3.91 8.80 0.03
CA THR A 24 4.79 8.87 -1.13
C THR A 24 4.52 7.71 -2.10
N LEU A 25 4.37 6.50 -1.57
CA LEU A 25 4.06 5.33 -2.39
C LEU A 25 2.71 5.48 -3.10
N PHE A 26 1.74 6.09 -2.44
CA PHE A 26 0.39 6.26 -2.99
C PHE A 26 0.31 7.23 -4.16
N LYS A 27 1.30 8.09 -4.34
CA LYS A 27 1.24 9.13 -5.38
C LYS A 27 0.94 8.58 -6.78
N LYS A 28 1.56 7.48 -7.15
CA LYS A 28 1.30 6.87 -8.45
C LYS A 28 -0.08 6.22 -8.53
N CYS A 29 -0.63 5.82 -7.40
CA CYS A 29 -1.98 5.25 -7.34
C CYS A 29 -3.04 6.32 -7.52
N ALA A 30 -2.77 7.52 -7.04
CA ALA A 30 -3.70 8.64 -7.08
C ALA A 30 -4.08 9.04 -8.49
N VAL A 31 -3.23 8.78 -9.48
CA VAL A 31 -3.51 9.12 -10.88
C VAL A 31 -4.81 8.50 -11.35
N CYS A 32 -5.07 7.25 -10.95
CA CYS A 32 -6.30 6.56 -11.32
C CYS A 32 -7.32 6.50 -10.19
N HIS A 33 -6.86 6.45 -8.95
CA HIS A 33 -7.74 6.23 -7.80
C HIS A 33 -8.13 7.51 -7.04
N GLY A 34 -7.57 8.66 -7.45
CA GLY A 34 -7.84 9.94 -6.81
C GLY A 34 -6.90 10.23 -5.65
N ALA A 35 -6.61 11.51 -5.43
CA ALA A 35 -5.72 11.93 -4.36
C ALA A 35 -6.22 11.53 -2.97
N ASN A 36 -7.54 11.41 -2.80
CA ASN A 36 -8.18 11.00 -1.55
C ASN A 36 -8.71 9.56 -1.63
N ALA A 37 -8.23 8.77 -2.57
CA ALA A 37 -8.66 7.39 -2.78
C ALA A 37 -10.19 7.28 -2.98
N ASP A 38 -10.78 8.30 -3.58
CA ASP A 38 -12.23 8.45 -3.68
C ASP A 38 -12.78 8.33 -5.11
N LYS A 39 -11.91 8.07 -6.08
CA LYS A 39 -12.33 7.99 -7.48
C LYS A 39 -12.75 6.58 -7.85
N VAL A 40 -13.91 6.48 -8.52
CA VAL A 40 -14.36 5.24 -9.16
C VAL A 40 -13.72 5.19 -10.54
N TYR A 41 -12.76 4.29 -10.73
CA TYR A 41 -11.99 4.25 -11.98
C TYR A 41 -12.78 3.53 -13.06
N LEU A 42 -12.87 4.15 -14.23
CA LEU A 42 -13.58 3.59 -15.41
C LEU A 42 -15.03 3.20 -15.12
N ASN A 43 -15.67 3.85 -14.14
CA ASN A 43 -17.04 3.55 -13.72
C ASN A 43 -17.27 2.14 -13.22
N LYS A 44 -16.22 1.39 -12.89
CA LYS A 44 -16.38 0.01 -12.43
C LYS A 44 -15.44 -0.41 -11.30
N VAL A 45 -14.29 0.25 -11.16
CA VAL A 45 -13.38 -0.06 -10.06
C VAL A 45 -13.79 0.77 -8.85
N PRO A 46 -14.18 0.16 -7.73
CA PRO A 46 -14.66 0.92 -6.56
C PRO A 46 -13.59 1.88 -6.03
N ALA A 47 -14.05 2.98 -5.46
CA ALA A 47 -13.15 3.90 -4.77
C ALA A 47 -12.44 3.16 -3.64
N LEU A 48 -11.12 3.28 -3.56
CA LEU A 48 -10.33 2.50 -2.61
C LEU A 48 -10.72 2.73 -1.17
N LYS A 49 -11.13 3.95 -0.82
CA LYS A 49 -11.50 4.27 0.56
C LYS A 49 -12.80 3.58 0.99
N THR A 50 -13.61 3.07 0.06
CA THR A 50 -14.84 2.35 0.38
C THR A 50 -14.60 0.90 0.73
N LEU A 51 -13.42 0.37 0.44
CA LEU A 51 -13.04 -0.99 0.77
C LEU A 51 -12.53 -1.04 2.21
N SER A 52 -12.60 -2.22 2.82
CA SER A 52 -12.00 -2.43 4.14
C SER A 52 -10.47 -2.50 4.02
N SER A 53 -9.78 -2.27 5.13
CA SER A 53 -8.32 -2.37 5.15
C SER A 53 -7.85 -3.78 4.79
N VAL A 54 -8.57 -4.79 5.24
CA VAL A 54 -8.25 -6.19 4.92
C VAL A 54 -8.39 -6.45 3.43
N GLU A 55 -9.48 -5.97 2.82
CA GLU A 55 -9.68 -6.12 1.38
C GLU A 55 -8.61 -5.43 0.57
N ARG A 56 -8.28 -4.19 0.92
CA ARG A 56 -7.24 -3.44 0.19
C ARG A 56 -5.91 -4.18 0.21
N LEU A 57 -5.50 -4.65 1.38
CA LEU A 57 -4.23 -5.37 1.51
C LEU A 57 -4.25 -6.67 0.70
N GLN A 58 -5.33 -7.44 0.82
CA GLN A 58 -5.46 -8.71 0.11
C GLN A 58 -5.47 -8.49 -1.40
N TYR A 59 -6.20 -7.48 -1.88
CA TYR A 59 -6.30 -7.22 -3.32
C TYR A 59 -4.95 -6.78 -3.90
N MET A 60 -4.18 -5.97 -3.19
CA MET A 60 -2.84 -5.61 -3.64
C MET A 60 -1.95 -6.85 -3.78
N LYS A 61 -2.02 -7.77 -2.82
CA LYS A 61 -1.26 -9.02 -2.89
C LYS A 61 -1.69 -9.86 -4.09
N GLU A 62 -2.99 -10.01 -4.29
CA GLU A 62 -3.51 -10.79 -5.42
C GLU A 62 -3.14 -10.17 -6.76
N TYR A 63 -3.23 -8.85 -6.89
CA TYR A 63 -2.83 -8.17 -8.11
C TYR A 63 -1.33 -8.33 -8.36
N SER A 64 -0.51 -8.20 -7.34
CA SER A 64 0.94 -8.34 -7.50
C SER A 64 1.33 -9.75 -7.95
N GLU A 65 0.55 -10.74 -7.58
CA GLU A 65 0.77 -12.14 -7.97
C GLU A 65 0.10 -12.52 -9.30
N GLY A 66 -0.63 -11.59 -9.90
CA GLY A 66 -1.34 -11.86 -11.15
C GLY A 66 -2.59 -12.70 -10.98
N LYS A 67 -3.15 -12.78 -9.77
CA LYS A 67 -4.29 -13.65 -9.45
C LYS A 67 -5.63 -12.94 -9.47
N ARG A 68 -5.66 -11.66 -9.77
CA ARG A 68 -6.89 -10.88 -9.71
C ARG A 68 -7.10 -10.09 -10.99
N ASN A 69 -8.29 -10.17 -11.56
CA ASN A 69 -8.68 -9.40 -12.74
C ASN A 69 -10.18 -9.10 -12.73
N ALA A 70 -10.72 -8.83 -11.53
CA ALA A 70 -12.16 -8.67 -11.34
C ALA A 70 -12.76 -7.56 -12.20
N TYR A 71 -11.98 -6.52 -12.51
CA TYR A 71 -12.46 -5.36 -13.27
C TYR A 71 -11.76 -5.21 -14.63
N GLY A 72 -11.04 -6.24 -15.06
CA GLY A 72 -10.33 -6.22 -16.34
C GLY A 72 -9.04 -5.41 -16.35
N GLN A 73 -8.58 -4.92 -15.20
CA GLN A 73 -7.39 -4.08 -15.09
C GLN A 73 -6.25 -4.76 -14.30
N GLY A 74 -6.30 -6.08 -14.22
CA GLY A 74 -5.33 -6.82 -13.40
C GLY A 74 -3.90 -6.65 -13.86
N ALA A 75 -3.65 -6.65 -15.18
CA ALA A 75 -2.30 -6.51 -15.73
C ALA A 75 -1.71 -5.14 -15.40
N ILE A 76 -2.52 -4.09 -15.47
CA ILE A 76 -2.09 -2.72 -15.16
C ILE A 76 -1.78 -2.61 -13.66
N MET A 77 -2.63 -3.17 -12.81
CA MET A 77 -2.39 -3.13 -11.39
C MET A 77 -1.15 -3.92 -11.00
N LYS A 78 -0.93 -5.09 -11.61
CA LYS A 78 0.28 -5.86 -11.39
C LYS A 78 1.52 -5.06 -11.73
N LEU A 79 1.49 -4.35 -12.84
CA LEU A 79 2.61 -3.51 -13.28
C LEU A 79 2.88 -2.38 -12.27
N ASN A 80 1.82 -1.73 -11.79
CA ASN A 80 1.96 -0.63 -10.84
C ASN A 80 2.47 -1.09 -9.47
N LEU A 81 2.24 -2.33 -9.10
CA LEU A 81 2.69 -2.89 -7.82
C LEU A 81 4.05 -3.56 -7.92
N LYS A 82 4.62 -3.66 -9.12
CA LYS A 82 5.90 -4.30 -9.33
C LYS A 82 7.00 -3.64 -8.49
N GLY A 83 7.78 -4.48 -7.83
CA GLY A 83 8.89 -3.99 -6.99
C GLY A 83 8.49 -3.57 -5.60
N LEU A 84 7.19 -3.53 -5.28
CA LEU A 84 6.73 -3.20 -3.94
C LEU A 84 6.68 -4.46 -3.08
N THR A 85 7.00 -4.29 -1.80
CA THR A 85 6.97 -5.38 -0.81
C THR A 85 5.65 -5.40 -0.07
N GLU A 86 5.42 -6.44 0.73
CA GLU A 86 4.23 -6.48 1.58
C GLU A 86 4.23 -5.32 2.58
N GLU A 87 5.38 -4.91 3.08
CA GLU A 87 5.47 -3.74 3.96
C GLU A 87 5.04 -2.47 3.24
N ASP A 88 5.39 -2.35 1.96
CA ASP A 88 4.93 -1.23 1.13
C ASP A 88 3.41 -1.26 0.98
N PHE A 89 2.82 -2.42 0.76
CA PHE A 89 1.36 -2.57 0.66
C PHE A 89 0.69 -2.14 1.97
N LYS A 90 1.25 -2.52 3.10
CA LYS A 90 0.73 -2.11 4.41
C LYS A 90 0.82 -0.61 4.61
N ALA A 91 1.92 -0.01 4.16
CA ALA A 91 2.08 1.45 4.26
C ALA A 91 1.07 2.19 3.38
N ILE A 92 0.85 1.72 2.16
CA ILE A 92 -0.15 2.30 1.25
C ILE A 92 -1.54 2.18 1.87
N GLU A 93 -1.88 1.00 2.36
CA GLU A 93 -3.18 0.73 2.96
C GLU A 93 -3.42 1.64 4.17
N ALA A 94 -2.43 1.76 5.04
CA ALA A 94 -2.51 2.63 6.22
C ALA A 94 -2.71 4.09 5.82
N HIS A 95 -2.06 4.54 4.75
CA HIS A 95 -2.26 5.90 4.24
C HIS A 95 -3.70 6.10 3.79
N ILE A 96 -4.27 5.14 3.05
CA ILE A 96 -5.66 5.24 2.58
C ILE A 96 -6.62 5.33 3.76
N GLU A 97 -6.35 4.61 4.86
CA GLU A 97 -7.17 4.71 6.07
C GLU A 97 -7.22 6.13 6.61
N THR A 98 -6.15 6.90 6.47
CA THR A 98 -6.13 8.29 6.92
C THR A 98 -6.97 9.22 6.06
N LEU A 99 -7.36 8.77 4.87
CA LEU A 99 -8.12 9.58 3.92
C LEU A 99 -9.64 9.42 4.06
N LYS A 100 -10.06 8.55 4.93
CA LYS A 100 -11.50 8.31 5.17
C LYS A 100 -12.16 9.42 5.96
#